data_c18c0cc4f2a7d946e1f8c1f62b9b7e0d
#
_entry.id   c18c0cc4f2a7d946e1f8c1f62b9b7e0d
#
_cell.length_a   1.000
_cell.length_b   1.000
_cell.length_c   1.000
_cell.angle_alpha   90.00
_cell.angle_beta   90.00
_cell.angle_gamma   90.00
#
_symmetry.space_group_name_H-M   'P 1'
#
loop_
_entity.id
_entity.type
_entity.pdbx_description
1 polymer ?
#
loop_
_entity_poly.entity_id
_entity_poly.type
_entity_poly.pdbx_seq_one_letter_code
_entity_poly.pdbx_strand_id
1 'polypeptide(L)'
;TKQNGENQLRLTSEFLKASIEGKFQYHTLPASILNIMRKYVPSLILPPKKPIETHNNFLFDVHIYNMDILSTIFDIPLTVYTHSTLKGYFNDALQRLRVEGYFPRLQYKNNFIESGMILCENPADHIRAQVRLTSLKKKGAVNLSLDAQAKDDNVSTTLNWGNNAAVTY
;
A
#
# COMPACT_ATOMS: atom_id res chain seq x y z
N THR A 1 2.37 -17.81 16.71
CA THR A 1 2.29 -18.03 18.15
C THR A 1 1.07 -17.27 18.67
N LYS A 2 0.21 -17.89 19.46
CA LYS A 2 -0.92 -17.21 20.15
C LYS A 2 -0.45 -16.81 21.54
N GLN A 3 -0.51 -15.54 21.86
CA GLN A 3 -0.31 -15.03 23.20
C GLN A 3 -1.50 -14.13 23.54
N ASN A 4 -2.22 -14.44 24.61
CA ASN A 4 -3.41 -13.70 25.10
C ASN A 4 -4.54 -13.48 24.08
N GLY A 5 -4.84 -14.46 23.21
CA GLY A 5 -5.92 -14.34 22.22
C GLY A 5 -5.58 -13.49 20.98
N GLU A 6 -4.39 -12.93 20.88
CA GLU A 6 -3.87 -12.24 19.72
C GLU A 6 -2.98 -13.16 18.88
N ASN A 7 -3.09 -13.04 17.58
CA ASN A 7 -2.24 -13.76 16.66
C ASN A 7 -0.98 -12.93 16.40
N GLN A 8 0.16 -13.58 16.41
CA GLN A 8 1.41 -12.98 15.96
C GLN A 8 2.00 -13.84 14.86
N LEU A 9 2.20 -13.24 13.71
CA LEU A 9 2.93 -13.82 12.60
C LEU A 9 4.23 -13.04 12.44
N ARG A 10 5.34 -13.76 12.49
CA ARG A 10 6.67 -13.21 12.16
C ARG A 10 7.32 -14.07 11.10
N LEU A 11 7.75 -13.43 10.05
CA LEU A 11 8.56 -14.01 8.99
C LEU A 11 9.91 -13.29 8.97
N THR A 12 10.99 -14.07 8.98
CA THR A 12 12.34 -13.53 8.89
C THR A 12 13.12 -14.36 7.90
N SER A 13 13.66 -13.67 6.90
CA SER A 13 14.55 -14.24 5.89
C SER A 13 15.61 -13.21 5.50
N GLU A 14 16.56 -13.57 4.68
CA GLU A 14 17.58 -12.63 4.15
C GLU A 14 16.97 -11.55 3.25
N PHE A 15 15.85 -11.83 2.60
CA PHE A 15 15.21 -10.92 1.66
C PHE A 15 14.00 -10.18 2.22
N LEU A 16 13.41 -10.64 3.33
CA LEU A 16 12.18 -10.10 3.90
C LEU A 16 12.13 -10.29 5.42
N LYS A 17 11.73 -9.24 6.13
CA LYS A 17 11.23 -9.35 7.50
C LYS A 17 9.81 -8.80 7.53
N ALA A 18 8.89 -9.56 8.10
CA ALA A 18 7.50 -9.13 8.23
C ALA A 18 6.96 -9.51 9.60
N SER A 19 6.21 -8.61 10.21
CA SER A 19 5.41 -8.87 11.40
C SER A 19 3.97 -8.47 11.18
N ILE A 20 3.05 -9.27 11.68
CA ILE A 20 1.63 -8.94 11.80
C ILE A 20 1.23 -9.28 13.23
N GLU A 21 0.66 -8.31 13.93
CA GLU A 21 0.28 -8.43 15.33
C GLU A 21 -1.17 -8.01 15.53
N GLY A 22 -1.97 -8.84 16.18
CA GLY A 22 -3.38 -8.57 16.44
C GLY A 22 -4.30 -9.72 16.01
N LYS A 23 -5.58 -9.40 15.85
CA LYS A 23 -6.58 -10.36 15.38
C LYS A 23 -6.72 -10.23 13.87
N PHE A 24 -6.46 -11.30 13.13
CA PHE A 24 -6.62 -11.31 11.69
C PHE A 24 -7.01 -12.69 11.18
N GLN A 25 -7.79 -12.66 10.11
CA GLN A 25 -8.22 -13.82 9.34
C GLN A 25 -7.96 -13.54 7.87
N TYR A 26 -6.91 -14.12 7.30
CA TYR A 26 -6.44 -13.81 5.94
C TYR A 26 -7.54 -14.00 4.87
N HIS A 27 -8.45 -14.97 5.05
CA HIS A 27 -9.53 -15.23 4.11
C HIS A 27 -10.65 -14.19 4.13
N THR A 28 -10.79 -13.41 5.21
CA THR A 28 -11.78 -12.33 5.32
C THR A 28 -11.20 -10.95 5.02
N LEU A 29 -9.88 -10.80 4.90
CA LEU A 29 -9.23 -9.51 4.62
C LEU A 29 -9.76 -8.81 3.37
N PRO A 30 -9.96 -9.49 2.22
CA PRO A 30 -10.52 -8.83 1.04
C PRO A 30 -11.92 -8.26 1.30
N ALA A 31 -12.76 -9.00 2.02
CA ALA A 31 -14.10 -8.53 2.39
C ALA A 31 -14.05 -7.34 3.33
N SER A 32 -13.14 -7.34 4.32
CA SER A 32 -12.90 -6.23 5.23
C SER A 32 -12.53 -4.94 4.49
N ILE A 33 -11.58 -5.03 3.55
CA ILE A 33 -11.14 -3.89 2.75
C ILE A 33 -12.32 -3.34 1.93
N LEU A 34 -13.04 -4.22 1.23
CA LEU A 34 -14.21 -3.82 0.45
C LEU A 34 -15.31 -3.20 1.32
N ASN A 35 -15.51 -3.67 2.56
CA ASN A 35 -16.46 -3.08 3.50
C ASN A 35 -16.09 -1.64 3.87
N ILE A 36 -14.82 -1.36 4.13
CA ILE A 36 -14.34 0.01 4.38
C ILE A 36 -14.53 0.88 3.13
N MET A 37 -14.11 0.40 1.97
CA MET A 37 -14.22 1.17 0.73
C MET A 37 -15.66 1.47 0.35
N ARG A 38 -16.60 0.53 0.56
CA ARG A 38 -18.02 0.71 0.27
C ARG A 38 -18.65 1.88 1.04
N LYS A 39 -18.14 2.18 2.21
CA LYS A 39 -18.58 3.36 2.98
C LYS A 39 -18.41 4.66 2.20
N TYR A 40 -17.41 4.75 1.33
CA TYR A 40 -17.05 5.97 0.61
C TYR A 40 -17.52 5.99 -0.84
N VAL A 41 -17.63 4.79 -1.45
CA VAL A 41 -18.01 4.62 -2.87
C VAL A 41 -19.01 3.45 -3.04
N PRO A 42 -20.20 3.55 -2.43
CA PRO A 42 -21.17 2.46 -2.45
C PRO A 42 -21.66 2.09 -3.86
N SER A 43 -21.70 3.01 -4.80
CA SER A 43 -22.09 2.75 -6.18
C SER A 43 -21.06 1.93 -6.96
N LEU A 44 -19.77 2.04 -6.61
CA LEU A 44 -18.68 1.30 -7.26
C LEU A 44 -18.47 -0.08 -6.64
N ILE A 45 -18.80 -0.25 -5.36
CA ILE A 45 -18.54 -1.49 -4.62
C ILE A 45 -19.87 -2.07 -4.13
N LEU A 46 -20.47 -2.90 -4.95
CA LEU A 46 -21.73 -3.53 -4.62
C LEU A 46 -21.64 -4.42 -3.37
N PRO A 47 -22.71 -4.50 -2.56
CA PRO A 47 -22.74 -5.39 -1.41
C PRO A 47 -22.63 -6.85 -1.86
N PRO A 48 -21.97 -7.72 -1.11
CA PRO A 48 -21.91 -9.13 -1.38
C PRO A 48 -23.31 -9.75 -1.23
N LYS A 49 -23.60 -10.79 -2.02
CA LYS A 49 -24.88 -11.53 -1.94
C LYS A 49 -25.14 -12.09 -0.53
N LYS A 50 -24.09 -12.45 0.18
CA LYS A 50 -24.15 -12.89 1.58
C LYS A 50 -23.18 -12.03 2.39
N PRO A 51 -23.64 -11.39 3.47
CA PRO A 51 -22.75 -10.66 4.37
C PRO A 51 -21.65 -11.58 4.90
N ILE A 52 -20.42 -11.10 4.88
CA ILE A 52 -19.27 -11.81 5.47
C ILE A 52 -18.93 -11.03 6.74
N GLU A 53 -19.08 -11.69 7.88
CA GLU A 53 -18.62 -11.13 9.16
C GLU A 53 -17.09 -11.08 9.16
N THR A 54 -16.57 -9.94 9.50
CA THR A 54 -15.12 -9.69 9.52
C THR A 54 -14.73 -9.07 10.86
N HIS A 55 -13.62 -9.56 11.44
CA HIS A 55 -13.15 -9.14 12.75
C HIS A 55 -11.63 -8.95 12.72
N ASN A 56 -11.15 -8.20 11.74
CA ASN A 56 -9.73 -7.96 11.56
C ASN A 56 -9.32 -6.68 12.31
N ASN A 57 -8.35 -6.80 13.20
CA ASN A 57 -7.74 -5.70 13.92
C ASN A 57 -6.27 -6.02 14.16
N PHE A 58 -5.39 -5.46 13.34
CA PHE A 58 -3.97 -5.79 13.37
C PHE A 58 -3.09 -4.62 12.93
N LEU A 59 -1.85 -4.68 13.35
CA LEU A 59 -0.74 -3.89 12.87
C LEU A 59 0.13 -4.76 11.97
N PHE A 60 0.76 -4.18 10.98
CA PHE A 60 1.77 -4.86 10.18
C PHE A 60 2.97 -3.96 9.91
N ASP A 61 4.13 -4.59 9.84
CA ASP A 61 5.40 -3.96 9.50
C ASP A 61 6.22 -4.92 8.64
N VAL A 62 6.59 -4.47 7.44
CA VAL A 62 7.27 -5.26 6.43
C VAL A 62 8.51 -4.51 5.97
N HIS A 63 9.66 -5.17 6.07
CA HIS A 63 10.96 -4.69 5.61
C HIS A 63 11.41 -5.57 4.45
N ILE A 64 11.57 -4.98 3.29
CA ILE A 64 11.95 -5.67 2.05
C ILE A 64 13.39 -5.31 1.72
N TYR A 65 14.27 -6.30 1.69
CA TYR A 65 15.69 -6.12 1.37
C TYR A 65 16.02 -6.52 -0.07
N ASN A 66 15.30 -7.52 -0.58
CA ASN A 66 15.41 -8.02 -1.95
C ASN A 66 14.06 -8.58 -2.40
N MET A 67 13.69 -8.32 -3.65
CA MET A 67 12.43 -8.77 -4.24
C MET A 67 12.59 -9.91 -5.25
N ASP A 68 13.80 -10.36 -5.57
CA ASP A 68 14.04 -11.28 -6.67
C ASP A 68 13.23 -12.59 -6.54
N ILE A 69 13.18 -13.15 -5.34
CA ILE A 69 12.41 -14.37 -5.06
C ILE A 69 10.91 -14.07 -5.20
N LEU A 70 10.43 -12.99 -4.62
CA LEU A 70 9.00 -12.60 -4.68
C LEU A 70 8.60 -12.24 -6.11
N SER A 71 9.46 -11.54 -6.84
CA SER A 71 9.26 -11.21 -8.25
C SER A 71 9.08 -12.46 -9.10
N THR A 72 9.87 -13.49 -8.85
CA THR A 72 9.76 -14.77 -9.54
C THR A 72 8.48 -15.52 -9.18
N ILE A 73 8.12 -15.57 -7.89
CA ILE A 73 6.93 -16.29 -7.42
C ILE A 73 5.64 -15.65 -7.94
N PHE A 74 5.57 -14.32 -7.94
CA PHE A 74 4.38 -13.56 -8.31
C PHE A 74 4.37 -13.07 -9.76
N ASP A 75 5.41 -13.39 -10.54
CA ASP A 75 5.61 -12.93 -11.93
C ASP A 75 5.49 -11.39 -12.06
N ILE A 76 6.06 -10.67 -11.09
CA ILE A 76 6.07 -9.21 -11.08
C ILE A 76 7.47 -8.73 -11.42
N PRO A 77 7.70 -8.03 -12.55
CA PRO A 77 9.03 -7.55 -12.97
C PRO A 77 9.49 -6.34 -12.12
N LEU A 78 9.71 -6.59 -10.83
CA LEU A 78 10.08 -5.60 -9.82
C LEU A 78 11.37 -6.02 -9.13
N THR A 79 12.37 -5.16 -9.14
CA THR A 79 13.62 -5.31 -8.39
C THR A 79 13.75 -4.19 -7.36
N VAL A 80 14.08 -4.55 -6.13
CA VAL A 80 14.34 -3.61 -5.03
C VAL A 80 15.84 -3.58 -4.74
N TYR A 81 16.44 -2.41 -4.84
CA TYR A 81 17.89 -2.22 -4.67
C TYR A 81 18.29 -1.78 -3.26
N THR A 82 17.32 -1.28 -2.50
CA THR A 82 17.56 -0.75 -1.17
C THR A 82 16.43 -1.17 -0.23
N HIS A 83 16.74 -1.16 1.06
CA HIS A 83 15.76 -1.46 2.09
C HIS A 83 14.49 -0.63 1.93
N SER A 84 13.40 -1.30 1.64
CA SER A 84 12.07 -0.73 1.48
C SER A 84 11.18 -1.13 2.65
N THR A 85 10.22 -0.29 2.97
CA THR A 85 9.31 -0.52 4.11
C THR A 85 7.85 -0.39 3.69
N LEU A 86 7.00 -1.23 4.27
CA LEU A 86 5.55 -1.14 4.18
C LEU A 86 4.97 -1.40 5.56
N LYS A 87 4.26 -0.44 6.13
CA LYS A 87 3.67 -0.57 7.45
C LYS A 87 2.26 0.00 7.51
N GLY A 88 1.52 -0.40 8.50
CA GLY A 88 0.18 0.13 8.67
C GLY A 88 -0.64 -0.60 9.72
N TYR A 89 -1.89 -0.24 9.74
CA TYR A 89 -2.89 -0.86 10.59
C TYR A 89 -4.21 -1.04 9.86
N PHE A 90 -4.96 -1.99 10.35
CA PHE A 90 -6.30 -2.28 9.91
C PHE A 90 -7.19 -2.56 11.10
N ASN A 91 -8.39 -1.96 11.16
CA ASN A 91 -9.35 -2.16 12.22
C ASN A 91 -10.79 -2.15 11.68
N ASP A 92 -11.40 -3.33 11.61
CA ASP A 92 -12.78 -3.51 11.13
C ASP A 92 -13.79 -2.79 12.03
N ALA A 93 -13.66 -2.92 13.34
CA ALA A 93 -14.63 -2.37 14.28
C ALA A 93 -14.70 -0.84 14.22
N LEU A 94 -13.55 -0.20 14.05
CA LEU A 94 -13.44 1.25 13.90
C LEU A 94 -13.58 1.71 12.43
N GLN A 95 -13.67 0.76 11.48
CA GLN A 95 -13.65 1.05 10.04
C GLN A 95 -12.45 1.91 9.66
N ARG A 96 -11.26 1.55 10.14
CA ARG A 96 -10.02 2.32 9.97
C ARG A 96 -8.95 1.48 9.29
N LEU A 97 -8.25 2.13 8.37
CA LEU A 97 -7.04 1.59 7.76
C LEU A 97 -5.99 2.68 7.55
N ARG A 98 -4.74 2.27 7.59
CA ARG A 98 -3.61 3.06 7.11
C ARG A 98 -2.56 2.11 6.58
N VAL A 99 -2.07 2.41 5.40
CA VAL A 99 -0.96 1.73 4.75
C VAL A 99 0.00 2.80 4.28
N GLU A 100 1.24 2.75 4.70
CA GLU A 100 2.29 3.61 4.18
C GLU A 100 3.50 2.78 3.74
N GLY A 101 4.05 3.13 2.60
CA GLY A 101 5.21 2.47 2.02
C GLY A 101 6.26 3.48 1.58
N TYR A 102 7.51 3.10 1.76
CA TYR A 102 8.66 3.85 1.29
C TYR A 102 9.62 2.93 0.56
N PHE A 103 9.96 3.30 -0.65
CA PHE A 103 10.77 2.54 -1.59
C PHE A 103 11.89 3.45 -2.11
N PRO A 104 13.06 3.49 -1.46
CA PRO A 104 14.12 4.44 -1.80
C PRO A 104 14.65 4.23 -3.21
N ARG A 105 14.78 2.97 -3.64
CA ARG A 105 15.21 2.64 -5.00
C ARG A 105 14.64 1.31 -5.46
N LEU A 106 13.90 1.36 -6.54
CA LEU A 106 13.37 0.17 -7.18
C LEU A 106 13.41 0.29 -8.71
N GLN A 107 13.34 -0.84 -9.38
CA GLN A 107 13.19 -0.90 -10.82
C GLN A 107 11.92 -1.69 -11.17
N TYR A 108 11.08 -1.11 -11.97
CA TYR A 108 9.95 -1.80 -12.57
C TYR A 108 10.14 -1.88 -14.08
N LYS A 109 10.32 -3.11 -14.59
CA LYS A 109 10.75 -3.34 -15.98
C LYS A 109 12.05 -2.56 -16.24
N ASN A 110 12.02 -1.64 -17.20
CA ASN A 110 13.18 -0.81 -17.60
C ASN A 110 13.17 0.58 -16.95
N ASN A 111 12.29 0.84 -15.97
CA ASN A 111 12.19 2.16 -15.36
C ASN A 111 12.74 2.12 -13.93
N PHE A 112 13.74 2.97 -13.67
CA PHE A 112 14.26 3.18 -12.33
C PHE A 112 13.44 4.25 -11.60
N ILE A 113 13.07 3.94 -10.38
CA ILE A 113 12.41 4.85 -9.43
C ILE A 113 13.39 5.05 -8.28
N GLU A 114 13.85 6.28 -8.11
CA GLU A 114 14.84 6.65 -7.08
C GLU A 114 14.20 7.06 -5.76
N SER A 115 12.91 7.31 -5.76
CA SER A 115 12.14 7.52 -4.53
C SER A 115 10.68 7.20 -4.83
N GLY A 116 10.12 6.29 -4.05
CA GLY A 116 8.71 5.92 -4.09
C GLY A 116 8.09 6.02 -2.71
N MET A 117 6.94 6.67 -2.63
CA MET A 117 6.11 6.72 -1.43
C MET A 117 4.67 6.40 -1.79
N ILE A 118 4.02 5.60 -0.96
CA ILE A 118 2.58 5.35 -1.01
C ILE A 118 1.98 5.60 0.36
N LEU A 119 0.80 6.19 0.37
CA LEU A 119 -0.03 6.35 1.57
C LEU A 119 -1.48 6.05 1.18
N CYS A 120 -2.13 5.16 1.91
CA CYS A 120 -3.56 4.94 1.82
C CYS A 120 -4.13 4.97 3.23
N GLU A 121 -5.09 5.83 3.49
CA GLU A 121 -5.70 5.95 4.83
C GLU A 121 -7.12 6.53 4.76
N ASN A 122 -7.88 6.33 5.82
CA ASN A 122 -9.19 6.95 5.98
C ASN A 122 -9.30 7.69 7.33
N PRO A 123 -8.76 8.91 7.42
CA PRO A 123 -8.61 9.62 8.70
C PRO A 123 -9.94 9.97 9.39
N ALA A 124 -10.98 10.32 8.64
CA ALA A 124 -12.27 10.68 9.21
C ALA A 124 -13.45 10.26 8.33
N ASP A 125 -13.87 11.12 7.43
CA ASP A 125 -15.07 11.00 6.60
C ASP A 125 -14.78 10.68 5.13
N HIS A 126 -13.52 10.46 4.80
CA HIS A 126 -13.07 10.14 3.44
C HIS A 126 -11.97 9.08 3.49
N ILE A 127 -11.73 8.43 2.36
CA ILE A 127 -10.54 7.64 2.11
C ILE A 127 -9.66 8.39 1.13
N ARG A 128 -8.35 8.40 1.37
CA ARG A 128 -7.38 8.99 0.45
C ARG A 128 -6.27 8.02 0.13
N ALA A 129 -5.76 8.11 -1.08
CA ALA A 129 -4.57 7.42 -1.53
C ALA A 129 -3.62 8.42 -2.19
N GLN A 130 -2.35 8.36 -1.83
CA GLN A 130 -1.30 9.21 -2.37
C GLN A 130 -0.16 8.34 -2.87
N VAL A 131 0.34 8.67 -4.04
CA VAL A 131 1.54 8.06 -4.62
C VAL A 131 2.48 9.17 -5.05
N ARG A 132 3.74 9.09 -4.65
CA ARG A 132 4.79 10.00 -5.08
C ARG A 132 5.97 9.19 -5.57
N LEU A 133 6.41 9.46 -6.79
CA LEU A 133 7.51 8.77 -7.44
C LEU A 133 8.46 9.78 -8.04
N THR A 134 9.76 9.51 -7.91
CA THR A 134 10.81 10.21 -8.64
C THR A 134 11.57 9.20 -9.48
N SER A 135 11.62 9.40 -10.79
CA SER A 135 12.34 8.54 -11.72
C SER A 135 13.44 9.33 -12.41
N LEU A 136 14.65 8.79 -12.40
CA LEU A 136 15.77 9.37 -13.16
C LEU A 136 15.73 8.92 -14.61
N LYS A 137 15.81 9.86 -15.51
CA LYS A 137 15.95 9.66 -16.95
C LYS A 137 17.24 10.34 -17.44
N LYS A 138 17.71 9.99 -18.63
CA LYS A 138 18.92 10.59 -19.23
C LYS A 138 18.87 12.13 -19.31
N LYS A 139 17.68 12.74 -19.37
CA LYS A 139 17.46 14.17 -19.50
C LYS A 139 16.99 14.86 -18.20
N GLY A 140 17.13 14.24 -17.05
CA GLY A 140 16.72 14.79 -15.74
C GLY A 140 15.75 13.90 -14.97
N ALA A 141 15.34 14.37 -13.80
CA ALA A 141 14.37 13.67 -12.96
C ALA A 141 12.93 13.94 -13.42
N VAL A 142 12.13 12.90 -13.44
CA VAL A 142 10.67 12.99 -13.63
C VAL A 142 10.03 12.73 -12.29
N ASN A 143 9.27 13.70 -11.80
CA ASN A 143 8.45 13.56 -10.61
C ASN A 143 7.00 13.29 -11.01
N LEU A 144 6.37 12.33 -10.32
CA LEU A 144 4.96 12.00 -10.50
C LEU A 144 4.31 11.99 -9.12
N SER A 145 3.20 12.69 -8.99
CA SER A 145 2.33 12.59 -7.82
C SER A 145 0.90 12.30 -8.23
N LEU A 146 0.31 11.32 -7.58
CA LEU A 146 -1.11 10.97 -7.66
C LEU A 146 -1.72 11.18 -6.29
N ASP A 147 -2.76 11.99 -6.22
CA ASP A 147 -3.60 12.17 -5.03
C ASP A 147 -5.03 11.79 -5.42
N ALA A 148 -5.59 10.79 -4.77
CA ALA A 148 -6.96 10.32 -4.95
C ALA A 148 -7.71 10.38 -3.62
N GLN A 149 -8.94 10.82 -3.67
CA GLN A 149 -9.85 10.89 -2.51
C GLN A 149 -11.23 10.40 -2.90
N ALA A 150 -11.85 9.63 -2.00
CA ALA A 150 -13.24 9.22 -2.15
C ALA A 150 -14.04 9.60 -0.91
N LYS A 151 -15.22 10.21 -1.14
CA LYS A 151 -16.14 10.65 -0.11
C LYS A 151 -17.54 10.79 -0.71
N ASP A 152 -18.56 10.38 0.02
CA ASP A 152 -19.97 10.56 -0.34
C ASP A 152 -20.27 10.13 -1.79
N ASP A 153 -19.79 8.96 -2.15
CA ASP A 153 -19.92 8.34 -3.49
C ASP A 153 -19.24 9.13 -4.63
N ASN A 154 -18.38 10.07 -4.29
CA ASN A 154 -17.59 10.84 -5.24
C ASN A 154 -16.12 10.46 -5.15
N VAL A 155 -15.46 10.35 -6.30
CA VAL A 155 -14.02 10.13 -6.40
C VAL A 155 -13.38 11.32 -7.10
N SER A 156 -12.43 11.95 -6.45
CA SER A 156 -11.57 12.96 -7.06
C SER A 156 -10.14 12.44 -7.19
N THR A 157 -9.50 12.75 -8.29
CA THR A 157 -8.12 12.33 -8.57
C THR A 157 -7.35 13.47 -9.19
N THR A 158 -6.19 13.77 -8.63
CA THR A 158 -5.25 14.73 -9.18
C THR A 158 -3.94 14.03 -9.53
N LEU A 159 -3.54 14.12 -10.79
CA LEU A 159 -2.27 13.60 -11.28
C LEU A 159 -1.39 14.75 -11.72
N ASN A 160 -0.23 14.89 -11.09
CA ASN A 160 0.79 15.86 -11.50
C ASN A 160 2.04 15.12 -11.95
N TRP A 161 2.64 15.61 -13.03
CA TRP A 161 3.95 15.16 -13.50
C TRP A 161 4.77 16.33 -13.96
N GLY A 162 6.07 16.26 -13.77
CA GLY A 162 6.98 17.31 -14.15
C GLY A 162 8.40 16.80 -14.34
N ASN A 163 9.12 17.46 -15.22
CA ASN A 163 10.54 17.23 -15.44
C ASN A 163 11.33 18.34 -14.74
N ASN A 164 12.19 17.96 -13.80
CA ASN A 164 13.24 18.86 -13.31
C ASN A 164 14.43 18.76 -14.29
N ALA A 165 14.26 19.24 -15.52
CA ALA A 165 15.41 19.49 -16.37
C ALA A 165 16.12 20.72 -15.79
N ALA A 166 17.36 20.56 -15.33
CA ALA A 166 18.23 21.70 -15.10
C ALA A 166 18.42 22.37 -16.47
N VAL A 167 17.77 23.51 -16.69
CA VAL A 167 18.05 24.37 -17.85
C VAL A 167 19.40 25.00 -17.53
N THR A 168 20.46 24.42 -18.03
CA THR A 168 21.78 25.07 -18.08
C THR A 168 21.73 26.04 -19.28
N TYR A 169 21.67 27.33 -18.99
CA TYR A 169 21.87 28.37 -19.96
C TYR A 169 23.37 28.51 -20.28
#